data_dc31b65889c88afb2aa4a6d9adbc1dba
#
_entry.id   dc31b65889c88afb2aa4a6d9adbc1dba
#
_cell.length_a   1.000
_cell.length_b   1.000
_cell.length_c   1.000
_cell.angle_alpha   90.00
_cell.angle_beta   90.00
_cell.angle_gamma   90.00
#
_symmetry.space_group_name_H-M   'P 1'
#
loop_
_entity.id
_entity.type
_entity.pdbx_description
1 polymer ?
#
loop_
_entity_poly.entity_id
_entity_poly.type
_entity_poly.pdbx_seq_one_letter_code
_entity_poly.pdbx_strand_id
1 'polypeptide(L)'
;MLNDIDEIIENLYLGNFSASENIQQLKDLGIKKDLSVIDFNDFPNYKDENIIHKSVEVSDFDHQNIIQYFGECLNFIKGEEKILVHCMAGASRSATIVIAYLMWIEKMKFDDALNFVNSKRPIVDPNDGFREQLKIFEKLLEDNNFDIDKINFSEIKWEPTPFFDEDDPI
;
A
#
# COMPACT_ATOMS: atom_id res chain seq x y z
N MET A 1 -4.53 11.46 -19.78
CA MET A 1 -3.75 10.19 -19.79
C MET A 1 -3.37 9.92 -18.36
N LEU A 2 -3.54 8.70 -17.85
CA LEU A 2 -3.14 8.37 -16.48
C LEU A 2 -1.61 8.26 -16.44
N ASN A 3 -0.99 8.80 -15.40
CA ASN A 3 0.44 8.69 -15.19
C ASN A 3 0.80 7.28 -14.68
N ASP A 4 1.95 6.76 -15.07
CA ASP A 4 2.45 5.49 -14.52
C ASP A 4 2.91 5.65 -13.07
N ILE A 5 3.36 6.86 -12.69
CA ILE A 5 3.86 7.21 -11.37
C ILE A 5 3.41 8.61 -10.97
N ASP A 6 2.99 8.77 -9.72
CA ASP A 6 2.62 10.06 -9.13
C ASP A 6 3.31 10.25 -7.79
N GLU A 7 3.78 11.47 -7.50
CA GLU A 7 4.28 11.84 -6.18
C GLU A 7 3.09 12.13 -5.25
N ILE A 8 3.00 11.40 -4.14
CA ILE A 8 1.91 11.54 -3.17
C ILE A 8 2.25 12.57 -2.11
N ILE A 9 3.39 12.43 -1.49
CA ILE A 9 4.05 13.40 -0.61
C ILE A 9 5.53 13.42 -0.95
N GLU A 10 6.29 14.35 -0.39
CA GLU A 10 7.74 14.42 -0.60
C GLU A 10 8.40 13.06 -0.35
N ASN A 11 9.18 12.60 -1.31
CA ASN A 11 9.92 11.33 -1.31
C ASN A 11 9.07 10.05 -1.41
N LEU A 12 7.74 10.13 -1.48
CA LEU A 12 6.87 8.96 -1.61
C LEU A 12 6.09 8.99 -2.92
N TYR A 13 6.35 8.02 -3.77
CA TYR A 13 5.72 7.83 -5.07
C TYR A 13 4.84 6.58 -5.09
N LEU A 14 3.70 6.67 -5.77
CA LEU A 14 2.78 5.57 -6.02
C LEU A 14 2.67 5.34 -7.52
N GLY A 15 2.82 4.09 -7.96
CA GLY A 15 2.81 3.78 -9.38
C GLY A 15 2.27 2.40 -9.73
N ASN A 16 2.27 2.14 -11.03
CA ASN A 16 1.93 0.85 -11.62
C ASN A 16 3.21 0.02 -11.92
N PHE A 17 3.01 -1.17 -12.46
CA PHE A 17 4.10 -2.07 -12.83
C PHE A 17 5.05 -1.45 -13.88
N SER A 18 4.51 -0.74 -14.87
CA SER A 18 5.35 -0.08 -15.91
C SER A 18 6.30 0.94 -15.32
N ALA A 19 5.88 1.66 -14.26
CA ALA A 19 6.75 2.61 -13.55
C ALA A 19 7.96 1.91 -12.92
N SER A 20 7.77 0.73 -12.33
CA SER A 20 8.86 -0.03 -11.70
C SER A 20 9.89 -0.56 -12.70
N GLU A 21 9.48 -0.82 -13.94
CA GLU A 21 10.38 -1.26 -15.00
C GLU A 21 11.09 -0.12 -15.73
N ASN A 22 10.62 1.12 -15.58
CA ASN A 22 11.24 2.29 -16.21
C ASN A 22 12.41 2.81 -15.36
N ILE A 23 13.52 2.08 -15.38
CA ILE A 23 14.73 2.38 -14.60
C ILE A 23 15.25 3.79 -14.86
N GLN A 24 15.14 4.30 -16.10
CA GLN A 24 15.59 5.65 -16.41
C GLN A 24 14.74 6.69 -15.68
N GLN A 25 13.42 6.53 -15.67
CA GLN A 25 12.51 7.42 -14.95
C GLN A 25 12.78 7.39 -13.43
N LEU A 26 13.00 6.19 -12.85
CA LEU A 26 13.33 6.07 -11.44
C LEU A 26 14.62 6.81 -11.09
N LYS A 27 15.65 6.71 -11.92
CA LYS A 27 16.92 7.44 -11.77
C LYS A 27 16.73 8.95 -11.87
N ASP A 28 15.98 9.41 -12.86
CA ASP A 28 15.72 10.84 -13.08
C ASP A 28 14.97 11.47 -11.91
N LEU A 29 14.05 10.73 -11.30
CA LEU A 29 13.34 11.11 -10.06
C LEU A 29 14.21 10.98 -8.80
N GLY A 30 15.32 10.28 -8.87
CA GLY A 30 16.21 10.02 -7.75
C GLY A 30 15.70 8.94 -6.78
N ILE A 31 14.83 8.05 -7.25
CA ILE A 31 14.29 6.94 -6.45
C ILE A 31 15.40 5.95 -6.11
N LYS A 32 15.47 5.58 -4.83
CA LYS A 32 16.47 4.68 -4.25
C LYS A 32 15.88 3.40 -3.69
N LYS A 33 14.58 3.39 -3.45
CA LYS A 33 13.85 2.22 -2.93
C LYS A 33 12.66 1.92 -3.83
N ASP A 34 12.32 0.64 -3.93
CA ASP A 34 11.14 0.18 -4.61
C ASP A 34 10.45 -0.93 -3.79
N LEU A 35 9.17 -0.73 -3.51
CA LEU A 35 8.33 -1.69 -2.82
C LEU A 35 7.26 -2.24 -3.77
N SER A 36 7.39 -3.52 -4.10
CA SER A 36 6.41 -4.25 -4.90
C SER A 36 5.38 -4.92 -4.00
N VAL A 37 4.10 -4.59 -4.19
CA VAL A 37 2.96 -5.20 -3.49
C VAL A 37 2.12 -5.94 -4.53
N ILE A 38 2.51 -7.18 -4.87
CA ILE A 38 2.05 -7.84 -6.09
C ILE A 38 2.08 -9.36 -5.95
N ASP A 39 1.39 -10.09 -6.83
CA ASP A 39 1.44 -11.55 -6.84
C ASP A 39 2.84 -12.06 -7.21
N PHE A 40 3.23 -13.20 -6.65
CA PHE A 40 4.57 -13.79 -6.80
C PHE A 40 5.02 -13.93 -8.26
N ASN A 41 4.11 -14.34 -9.15
CA ASN A 41 4.44 -14.56 -10.57
C ASN A 41 4.71 -13.26 -11.35
N ASP A 42 4.37 -12.12 -10.78
CA ASP A 42 4.46 -10.80 -11.40
C ASP A 42 5.62 -9.97 -10.83
N PHE A 43 6.50 -10.55 -9.99
CA PHE A 43 7.61 -9.80 -9.43
C PHE A 43 8.51 -9.25 -10.54
N PRO A 44 8.80 -7.93 -10.50
CA PRO A 44 9.66 -7.31 -11.50
C PRO A 44 11.05 -7.93 -11.51
N ASN A 45 11.63 -8.08 -12.69
CA ASN A 45 13.01 -8.54 -12.84
C ASN A 45 13.96 -7.35 -12.76
N TYR A 46 14.26 -6.92 -11.54
CA TYR A 46 15.12 -5.78 -11.29
C TYR A 46 16.55 -6.01 -11.74
N LYS A 47 17.12 -5.01 -12.42
CA LYS A 47 18.49 -5.06 -12.97
C LYS A 47 19.39 -3.93 -12.46
N ASP A 48 18.87 -3.06 -11.57
CA ASP A 48 19.66 -1.92 -11.08
C ASP A 48 20.08 -2.14 -9.63
N GLU A 49 21.37 -2.30 -9.41
CA GLU A 49 21.97 -2.51 -8.09
C GLU A 49 21.92 -1.26 -7.19
N ASN A 50 21.53 -0.10 -7.74
CA ASN A 50 21.44 1.17 -6.98
C ASN A 50 20.07 1.41 -6.39
N ILE A 51 19.10 0.54 -6.67
CA ILE A 51 17.74 0.60 -6.11
C ILE A 51 17.56 -0.59 -5.16
N ILE A 52 17.22 -0.29 -3.92
CA ILE A 52 16.92 -1.32 -2.90
C ILE A 52 15.49 -1.80 -3.11
N HIS A 53 15.32 -3.08 -3.39
CA HIS A 53 14.02 -3.69 -3.66
C HIS A 53 13.51 -4.49 -2.48
N LYS A 54 12.21 -4.34 -2.22
CA LYS A 54 11.44 -5.21 -1.33
C LYS A 54 10.16 -5.62 -2.05
N SER A 55 9.79 -6.89 -1.90
CA SER A 55 8.56 -7.43 -2.45
C SER A 55 7.75 -8.10 -1.35
N VAL A 56 6.45 -7.92 -1.37
CA VAL A 56 5.49 -8.68 -0.57
C VAL A 56 4.44 -9.29 -1.49
N GLU A 57 4.11 -10.55 -1.22
CA GLU A 57 3.16 -11.30 -2.03
C GLU A 57 1.74 -10.99 -1.57
N VAL A 58 1.01 -10.26 -2.40
CA VAL A 58 -0.37 -9.84 -2.13
C VAL A 58 -1.19 -9.95 -3.40
N SER A 59 -2.27 -10.74 -3.34
CA SER A 59 -3.30 -10.79 -4.36
C SER A 59 -4.36 -9.71 -4.13
N ASP A 60 -4.97 -9.19 -5.22
CA ASP A 60 -5.96 -8.13 -5.11
C ASP A 60 -7.37 -8.68 -4.96
N PHE A 61 -7.65 -9.29 -3.80
CA PHE A 61 -8.94 -9.87 -3.45
C PHE A 61 -9.36 -9.46 -2.03
N ASP A 62 -10.66 -9.36 -1.81
CA ASP A 62 -11.24 -8.93 -0.53
C ASP A 62 -10.84 -9.82 0.66
N HIS A 63 -10.60 -11.10 0.41
CA HIS A 63 -10.20 -12.08 1.43
C HIS A 63 -8.68 -12.10 1.70
N GLN A 64 -7.89 -11.35 0.93
CA GLN A 64 -6.45 -11.28 1.15
C GLN A 64 -6.12 -10.51 2.43
N ASN A 65 -5.36 -11.11 3.34
CA ASN A 65 -4.89 -10.45 4.55
C ASN A 65 -3.68 -9.57 4.23
N ILE A 66 -3.90 -8.29 3.87
CA ILE A 66 -2.83 -7.34 3.56
C ILE A 66 -2.27 -6.68 4.82
N ILE A 67 -3.08 -6.50 5.87
CA ILE A 67 -2.66 -5.81 7.10
C ILE A 67 -1.48 -6.52 7.79
N GLN A 68 -1.33 -7.83 7.62
CA GLN A 68 -0.19 -8.58 8.17
C GLN A 68 1.17 -8.05 7.66
N TYR A 69 1.19 -7.43 6.49
CA TYR A 69 2.40 -6.86 5.87
C TYR A 69 2.64 -5.39 6.22
N PHE A 70 1.71 -4.73 6.92
CA PHE A 70 1.84 -3.28 7.18
C PHE A 70 3.13 -2.97 7.95
N GLY A 71 3.43 -3.68 9.02
CA GLY A 71 4.63 -3.42 9.81
C GLY A 71 5.91 -3.37 8.98
N GLU A 72 6.15 -4.41 8.18
CA GLU A 72 7.36 -4.49 7.35
C GLU A 72 7.38 -3.49 6.19
N CYS A 73 6.21 -3.24 5.56
CA CYS A 73 6.10 -2.28 4.46
C CYS A 73 6.30 -0.84 4.96
N LEU A 74 5.63 -0.46 6.05
CA LEU A 74 5.70 0.89 6.59
C LEU A 74 7.11 1.22 7.11
N ASN A 75 7.77 0.26 7.76
CA ASN A 75 9.17 0.42 8.17
C ASN A 75 10.12 0.53 6.97
N PHE A 76 9.84 -0.17 5.88
CA PHE A 76 10.64 -0.05 4.65
C PHE A 76 10.47 1.32 3.96
N ILE A 77 9.24 1.87 3.97
CA ILE A 77 8.97 3.20 3.41
C ILE A 77 9.62 4.30 4.25
N LYS A 78 9.60 4.15 5.57
CA LYS A 78 10.11 5.16 6.51
C LYS A 78 11.55 5.57 6.18
N GLY A 79 11.80 6.88 6.21
CA GLY A 79 13.12 7.47 6.00
C GLY A 79 13.09 8.62 5.00
N GLU A 80 14.27 9.12 4.65
CA GLU A 80 14.43 10.30 3.77
C GLU A 80 14.67 9.92 2.30
N GLU A 81 14.87 8.62 2.02
CA GLU A 81 15.12 8.17 0.65
C GLU A 81 13.84 8.15 -0.17
N LYS A 82 13.94 8.59 -1.41
CA LYS A 82 12.83 8.50 -2.37
C LYS A 82 12.47 7.05 -2.68
N ILE A 83 11.19 6.74 -2.55
CA ILE A 83 10.66 5.40 -2.75
C ILE A 83 9.49 5.37 -3.72
N LEU A 84 9.48 4.37 -4.60
CA LEU A 84 8.31 3.95 -5.35
C LEU A 84 7.61 2.81 -4.59
N VAL A 85 6.30 2.94 -4.38
CA VAL A 85 5.42 1.84 -3.96
C VAL A 85 4.51 1.50 -5.13
N HIS A 86 4.53 0.27 -5.59
CA HIS A 86 3.75 -0.12 -6.77
C HIS A 86 3.07 -1.47 -6.63
N CYS A 87 2.06 -1.69 -7.45
CA CYS A 87 1.48 -2.99 -7.75
C CYS A 87 1.25 -3.10 -9.25
N MET A 88 0.29 -3.88 -9.74
CA MET A 88 0.01 -3.98 -11.18
C MET A 88 -0.53 -2.66 -11.75
N ALA A 89 -1.61 -2.13 -11.18
CA ALA A 89 -2.27 -0.91 -11.66
C ALA A 89 -1.91 0.35 -10.84
N GLY A 90 -1.38 0.18 -9.63
CA GLY A 90 -1.19 1.30 -8.71
C GLY A 90 -2.50 1.90 -8.19
N ALA A 91 -3.53 1.06 -8.03
CA ALA A 91 -4.88 1.47 -7.65
C ALA A 91 -5.35 0.88 -6.31
N SER A 92 -5.07 -0.39 -6.04
CA SER A 92 -5.59 -1.08 -4.85
C SER A 92 -4.49 -1.50 -3.87
N ARG A 93 -3.69 -2.52 -4.16
CA ARG A 93 -2.68 -3.10 -3.24
C ARG A 93 -1.65 -2.08 -2.76
N SER A 94 -0.92 -1.47 -3.67
CA SER A 94 0.08 -0.44 -3.36
C SER A 94 -0.53 0.81 -2.76
N ALA A 95 -1.71 1.22 -3.24
CA ALA A 95 -2.46 2.34 -2.70
C ALA A 95 -2.85 2.10 -1.23
N THR A 96 -3.24 0.88 -0.87
CA THR A 96 -3.53 0.49 0.51
C THR A 96 -2.32 0.71 1.43
N ILE A 97 -1.13 0.30 1.00
CA ILE A 97 0.11 0.51 1.77
C ILE A 97 0.44 2.00 1.92
N VAL A 98 0.29 2.79 0.85
CA VAL A 98 0.53 4.25 0.90
C VAL A 98 -0.48 4.94 1.82
N ILE A 99 -1.76 4.57 1.76
CA ILE A 99 -2.79 5.10 2.67
C ILE A 99 -2.43 4.75 4.13
N ALA A 100 -2.08 3.49 4.41
CA ALA A 100 -1.66 3.08 5.75
C ALA A 100 -0.45 3.89 6.25
N TYR A 101 0.51 4.17 5.37
CA TYR A 101 1.67 4.99 5.72
C TYR A 101 1.28 6.41 6.14
N LEU A 102 0.38 7.08 5.39
CA LEU A 102 -0.10 8.42 5.75
C LEU A 102 -0.93 8.40 7.04
N MET A 103 -1.74 7.37 7.26
CA MET A 103 -2.48 7.20 8.51
C MET A 103 -1.53 7.14 9.71
N TRP A 104 -0.39 6.47 9.57
CA TRP A 104 0.61 6.37 10.62
C TRP A 104 1.44 7.64 10.81
N ILE A 105 2.09 8.11 9.75
CA ILE A 105 3.08 9.20 9.83
C ILE A 105 2.40 10.56 10.02
N GLU A 106 1.33 10.83 9.28
CA GLU A 106 0.61 12.10 9.31
C GLU A 106 -0.58 12.06 10.31
N LYS A 107 -0.80 10.92 10.96
CA LYS A 107 -1.93 10.69 11.88
C LYS A 107 -3.29 10.99 11.26
N MET A 108 -3.40 10.74 9.96
CA MET A 108 -4.66 10.91 9.23
C MET A 108 -5.66 9.81 9.60
N LYS A 109 -6.93 10.17 9.61
CA LYS A 109 -8.02 9.18 9.58
C LYS A 109 -8.04 8.47 8.23
N PHE A 110 -8.59 7.26 8.19
CA PHE A 110 -8.66 6.48 6.96
C PHE A 110 -9.30 7.26 5.80
N ASP A 111 -10.47 7.85 6.02
CA ASP A 111 -11.18 8.57 4.95
C ASP A 111 -10.39 9.78 4.44
N ASP A 112 -9.71 10.51 5.33
CA ASP A 112 -8.87 11.65 4.96
C ASP A 112 -7.64 11.21 4.15
N ALA A 113 -6.98 10.14 4.56
CA ALA A 113 -5.84 9.57 3.86
C ALA A 113 -6.22 9.04 2.48
N LEU A 114 -7.34 8.31 2.37
CA LEU A 114 -7.88 7.83 1.09
C LEU A 114 -8.18 9.01 0.15
N ASN A 115 -8.90 10.02 0.62
CA ASN A 115 -9.24 11.21 -0.17
C ASN A 115 -7.99 11.96 -0.63
N PHE A 116 -6.99 12.09 0.26
CA PHE A 116 -5.73 12.74 -0.07
C PHE A 116 -4.99 11.99 -1.18
N VAL A 117 -4.80 10.67 -1.04
CA VAL A 117 -4.11 9.85 -2.04
C VAL A 117 -4.88 9.87 -3.37
N ASN A 118 -6.21 9.75 -3.33
CA ASN A 118 -7.06 9.84 -4.51
C ASN A 118 -6.95 11.21 -5.21
N SER A 119 -6.79 12.31 -4.48
CA SER A 119 -6.56 13.63 -5.06
C SER A 119 -5.25 13.74 -5.85
N LYS A 120 -4.24 12.94 -5.49
CA LYS A 120 -2.93 12.88 -6.18
C LYS A 120 -2.93 11.87 -7.32
N ARG A 121 -3.61 10.75 -7.15
CA ARG A 121 -3.75 9.66 -8.11
C ARG A 121 -5.22 9.22 -8.20
N PRO A 122 -6.00 9.75 -9.15
CA PRO A 122 -7.46 9.57 -9.19
C PRO A 122 -7.97 8.14 -9.40
N ILE A 123 -7.13 7.22 -9.87
CA ILE A 123 -7.48 5.82 -10.04
C ILE A 123 -7.40 4.99 -8.75
N VAL A 124 -6.95 5.60 -7.66
CA VAL A 124 -6.83 4.91 -6.36
C VAL A 124 -8.20 4.46 -5.88
N ASP A 125 -8.32 3.16 -5.72
CA ASP A 125 -9.56 2.48 -5.32
C ASP A 125 -9.21 1.11 -4.67
N PRO A 126 -8.84 1.09 -3.38
CA PRO A 126 -8.63 -0.17 -2.66
C PRO A 126 -9.89 -1.03 -2.68
N ASN A 127 -9.74 -2.35 -2.84
CA ASN A 127 -10.89 -3.26 -2.72
C ASN A 127 -11.55 -3.17 -1.33
N ASP A 128 -12.78 -3.66 -1.21
CA ASP A 128 -13.57 -3.51 0.01
C ASP A 128 -12.91 -4.17 1.23
N GLY A 129 -12.32 -5.35 1.07
CA GLY A 129 -11.59 -6.03 2.15
C GLY A 129 -10.38 -5.22 2.63
N PHE A 130 -9.67 -4.56 1.73
CA PHE A 130 -8.55 -3.68 2.11
C PHE A 130 -9.01 -2.42 2.81
N ARG A 131 -10.13 -1.84 2.39
CA ARG A 131 -10.75 -0.70 3.09
C ARG A 131 -11.13 -1.03 4.53
N GLU A 132 -11.69 -2.21 4.76
CA GLU A 132 -12.03 -2.66 6.12
C GLU A 132 -10.77 -2.90 6.95
N GLN A 133 -9.73 -3.49 6.39
CA GLN A 133 -8.44 -3.66 7.07
C GLN A 133 -7.76 -2.33 7.41
N LEU A 134 -7.90 -1.30 6.56
CA LEU A 134 -7.44 0.05 6.88
C LEU A 134 -8.21 0.68 8.05
N LYS A 135 -9.51 0.44 8.17
CA LYS A 135 -10.30 0.87 9.34
C LYS A 135 -9.88 0.14 10.62
N ILE A 136 -9.57 -1.16 10.53
CA ILE A 136 -8.98 -1.90 11.64
C ILE A 136 -7.64 -1.30 12.05
N PHE A 137 -6.80 -0.97 11.07
CA PHE A 137 -5.50 -0.34 11.32
C PHE A 137 -5.63 1.03 11.97
N GLU A 138 -6.61 1.85 11.58
CA GLU A 138 -6.92 3.13 12.23
C GLU A 138 -7.10 2.94 13.75
N LYS A 139 -7.94 1.97 14.12
CA LYS A 139 -8.17 1.66 15.54
C LYS A 139 -6.91 1.16 16.25
N LEU A 140 -6.14 0.29 15.61
CA LEU A 140 -4.87 -0.20 16.16
C LEU A 140 -3.85 0.92 16.40
N LEU A 141 -3.77 1.89 15.48
CA LEU A 141 -2.92 3.07 15.65
C LEU A 141 -3.33 3.90 16.85
N GLU A 142 -4.63 4.18 17.01
CA GLU A 142 -5.16 4.93 18.16
C GLU A 142 -4.90 4.20 19.48
N ASP A 143 -5.21 2.91 19.56
CA ASP A 143 -5.06 2.08 20.75
C ASP A 143 -3.57 1.95 21.18
N ASN A 144 -2.62 2.09 20.25
CA ASN A 144 -1.19 2.00 20.50
C ASN A 144 -0.46 3.35 20.44
N ASN A 145 -1.18 4.47 20.48
CA ASN A 145 -0.62 5.82 20.38
C ASN A 145 0.28 6.02 19.16
N PHE A 146 -0.10 5.47 18.01
CA PHE A 146 0.64 5.50 16.73
C PHE A 146 2.04 4.87 16.80
N ASP A 147 2.28 3.99 17.75
CA ASP A 147 3.51 3.21 17.85
C ASP A 147 3.30 1.83 17.21
N ILE A 148 3.71 1.69 15.93
CA ILE A 148 3.50 0.45 15.18
C ILE A 148 4.35 -0.72 15.69
N ASP A 149 5.42 -0.45 16.44
CA ASP A 149 6.26 -1.51 17.02
C ASP A 149 5.53 -2.27 18.15
N LYS A 150 4.42 -1.72 18.66
CA LYS A 150 3.54 -2.38 19.62
C LYS A 150 2.47 -3.25 19.00
N ILE A 151 2.31 -3.19 17.68
CA ILE A 151 1.29 -3.94 16.95
C ILE A 151 1.90 -5.25 16.43
N ASN A 152 1.35 -6.38 16.86
CA ASN A 152 1.76 -7.68 16.32
C ASN A 152 0.98 -8.00 15.04
N PHE A 153 1.44 -7.45 13.93
CA PHE A 153 0.79 -7.61 12.63
C PHE A 153 0.64 -9.06 12.19
N SER A 154 1.59 -9.94 12.53
CA SER A 154 1.57 -11.35 12.12
C SER A 154 0.45 -12.17 12.78
N GLU A 155 -0.09 -11.69 13.89
CA GLU A 155 -1.21 -12.32 14.60
C GLU A 155 -2.58 -11.82 14.12
N ILE A 156 -2.63 -10.75 13.34
CA ILE A 156 -3.88 -10.21 12.82
C ILE A 156 -4.40 -11.14 11.72
N LYS A 157 -5.53 -11.76 11.99
CA LYS A 157 -6.26 -12.57 11.01
C LYS A 157 -7.37 -11.74 10.40
N TRP A 158 -7.50 -11.84 9.10
CA TRP A 158 -8.56 -11.19 8.35
C TRP A 158 -9.44 -12.23 7.67
N GLU A 159 -10.73 -12.11 7.88
CA GLU A 159 -11.76 -12.84 7.13
C GLU A 159 -12.84 -11.83 6.77
N PRO A 160 -13.22 -11.71 5.50
CA PRO A 160 -14.28 -10.78 5.10
C PRO A 160 -15.58 -11.19 5.82
N THR A 161 -16.35 -10.19 6.21
CA THR A 161 -17.69 -10.44 6.75
C THR A 161 -18.51 -11.18 5.70
N PRO A 162 -19.09 -12.35 6.00
CA PRO A 162 -19.94 -13.04 5.04
C PRO A 162 -21.05 -12.10 4.57
N PHE A 163 -21.23 -11.99 3.26
CA PHE A 163 -22.41 -11.35 2.71
C PHE A 163 -23.60 -12.25 3.09
N PHE A 164 -24.34 -11.86 4.10
CA PHE A 164 -25.69 -12.40 4.29
C PHE A 164 -26.59 -11.57 3.40
N ASP A 165 -27.02 -12.12 2.28
CA ASP A 165 -28.18 -11.59 1.57
C ASP A 165 -29.37 -11.70 2.54
N GLU A 166 -29.92 -10.56 2.95
CA GLU A 166 -31.13 -10.52 3.82
C GLU A 166 -32.35 -11.18 3.15
N ASP A 167 -32.23 -11.56 1.89
CA ASP A 167 -33.26 -12.20 1.07
C ASP A 167 -33.09 -13.73 0.90
N ASP A 168 -32.15 -14.40 1.56
CA ASP A 168 -32.05 -15.85 1.52
C ASP A 168 -33.13 -16.47 2.46
N PRO A 169 -34.13 -17.16 1.91
CA PRO A 169 -35.16 -17.78 2.74
C PRO A 169 -34.55 -18.97 3.50
N ILE A 170 -34.75 -18.97 4.82
CA ILE A 170 -34.43 -20.05 5.74
C ILE A 170 -35.18 -21.36 5.33
#